data_426647891e51494eaad62ddf6391e86d
#
_entry.id   426647891e51494eaad62ddf6391e86d
#
_cell.length_a   1.000
_cell.length_b   1.000
_cell.length_c   1.000
_cell.angle_alpha   90.00
_cell.angle_beta   90.00
_cell.angle_gamma   90.00
#
_symmetry.space_group_name_H-M   'P 1'
#
loop_
_entity.id
_entity.type
_entity.pdbx_description
1 polymer ?
#
loop_
_entity_poly.entity_id
_entity_poly.type
_entity_poly.pdbx_seq_one_letter_code
_entity_poly.pdbx_strand_id
1 'polypeptide(L)'
;ANFPEKAEPQTKSDRKEIFVKSNYKVVRILLADISYIESANEYIKIFLDNQEVITTFMRLKNIEELLPAGDFMRVHKSFIINLNKILAVDRNRIFIDKKKHIPVGEQYKEIFNKYMDDIFLNTK
;
A
#
# COMPACT_ATOMS: atom_id res chain seq x y z
N ALA A 1 -1.65 9.86 32.11
CA ALA A 1 -1.02 9.01 31.18
C ALA A 1 0.03 9.71 30.40
N ASN A 2 1.06 9.07 30.26
CA ASN A 2 2.13 9.60 29.53
C ASN A 2 2.10 9.09 28.19
N PHE A 3 1.98 9.99 27.28
CA PHE A 3 2.12 9.61 25.92
C PHE A 3 3.59 9.61 25.60
N PRO A 4 3.96 8.80 24.68
CA PRO A 4 5.34 8.82 24.23
C PRO A 4 5.60 10.02 23.34
N GLU A 5 4.88 11.02 23.57
CA GLU A 5 5.05 12.18 22.75
C GLU A 5 6.40 12.78 22.94
N LYS A 6 6.99 12.46 24.02
CA LYS A 6 8.31 12.95 24.19
C LYS A 6 9.27 12.29 23.32
N ALA A 7 8.91 11.11 22.85
CA ALA A 7 9.81 10.41 22.00
C ALA A 7 9.89 11.11 20.67
N GLU A 8 10.90 10.83 19.94
CA GLU A 8 11.02 11.34 18.64
C GLU A 8 9.92 10.87 17.78
N PRO A 9 9.44 11.67 16.83
CA PRO A 9 8.45 11.23 15.88
C PRO A 9 9.00 10.05 15.09
N GLN A 10 8.15 9.08 14.86
CA GLN A 10 8.54 7.95 14.04
C GLN A 10 8.71 8.40 12.61
N THR A 11 9.73 7.89 11.97
CA THR A 11 9.86 8.13 10.56
C THR A 11 8.82 7.29 9.83
N LYS A 12 8.59 7.65 8.59
CA LYS A 12 7.65 6.92 7.78
C LYS A 12 8.03 5.45 7.67
N SER A 13 9.33 5.16 7.59
CA SER A 13 9.78 3.78 7.42
C SER A 13 9.56 2.94 8.67
N ASP A 14 9.36 3.56 9.83
CA ASP A 14 9.14 2.83 11.07
C ASP A 14 7.66 2.66 11.39
N ARG A 15 6.80 3.23 10.58
CA ARG A 15 5.38 3.20 10.86
C ARG A 15 4.83 1.80 10.69
N LYS A 16 3.98 1.38 11.62
CA LYS A 16 3.37 0.05 11.57
C LYS A 16 1.87 0.10 11.44
N GLU A 17 1.28 1.25 11.58
CA GLU A 17 -0.17 1.38 11.54
C GLU A 17 -0.54 2.76 11.06
N ILE A 18 -1.76 2.89 10.57
CA ILE A 18 -2.33 4.18 10.23
C ILE A 18 -3.74 4.24 10.78
N PHE A 19 -4.26 5.45 10.92
CA PHE A 19 -5.63 5.66 11.35
C PHE A 19 -6.34 6.42 10.25
N VAL A 20 -7.50 5.95 9.86
CA VAL A 20 -8.30 6.63 8.84
C VAL A 20 -9.72 6.77 9.31
N LYS A 21 -10.42 7.72 8.74
CA LYS A 21 -11.84 7.90 9.04
C LYS A 21 -12.68 7.07 8.10
N SER A 22 -13.59 6.30 8.67
CA SER A 22 -14.49 5.47 7.88
C SER A 22 -15.79 5.31 8.66
N ASN A 23 -16.91 5.62 8.02
CA ASN A 23 -18.23 5.48 8.65
C ASN A 23 -18.31 6.19 9.99
N TYR A 24 -17.85 7.44 10.01
CA TYR A 24 -17.94 8.30 11.19
C TYR A 24 -17.12 7.84 12.38
N LYS A 25 -16.16 6.96 12.15
CA LYS A 25 -15.24 6.57 13.22
C LYS A 25 -13.81 6.53 12.68
N VAL A 26 -12.89 6.52 13.61
CA VAL A 26 -11.49 6.43 13.27
C VAL A 26 -11.11 4.96 13.39
N VAL A 27 -10.57 4.40 12.32
CA VAL A 27 -10.24 2.99 12.25
C VAL A 27 -8.74 2.83 12.21
N ARG A 28 -8.22 1.98 13.07
CA ARG A 28 -6.80 1.65 13.08
C ARG A 28 -6.56 0.52 12.11
N ILE A 29 -5.57 0.68 11.26
CA ILE A 29 -5.23 -0.33 10.27
C ILE A 29 -3.76 -0.67 10.41
N LEU A 30 -3.46 -1.95 10.60
CA LEU A 30 -2.08 -2.39 10.62
C LEU A 30 -1.59 -2.48 9.18
N LEU A 31 -0.45 -1.88 8.91
CA LEU A 31 0.06 -1.85 7.55
C LEU A 31 0.33 -3.25 7.00
N ALA A 32 0.73 -4.17 7.89
CA ALA A 32 0.99 -5.53 7.47
C ALA A 32 -0.25 -6.25 6.97
N ASP A 33 -1.43 -5.74 7.34
CA ASP A 33 -2.69 -6.36 6.92
C ASP A 33 -3.20 -5.84 5.59
N ILE A 34 -2.60 -4.81 5.05
CA ILE A 34 -3.07 -4.21 3.81
C ILE A 34 -2.52 -4.97 2.62
N SER A 35 -3.41 -5.40 1.74
CA SER A 35 -3.00 -6.05 0.50
C SER A 35 -2.74 -5.02 -0.58
N TYR A 36 -3.70 -4.17 -0.83
CA TYR A 36 -3.54 -3.12 -1.81
C TYR A 36 -4.61 -2.05 -1.58
N ILE A 37 -4.45 -0.93 -2.24
CA ILE A 37 -5.36 0.21 -2.11
C ILE A 37 -5.75 0.66 -3.50
N GLU A 38 -7.04 0.90 -3.69
CA GLU A 38 -7.57 1.30 -4.98
C GLU A 38 -8.31 2.63 -4.84
N SER A 39 -8.10 3.54 -5.79
CA SER A 39 -8.85 4.77 -5.80
C SER A 39 -10.24 4.53 -6.38
N ALA A 40 -11.23 5.22 -5.83
CA ALA A 40 -12.62 5.08 -6.26
C ALA A 40 -13.26 6.46 -6.17
N ASN A 41 -13.07 7.26 -7.20
CA ASN A 41 -13.54 8.65 -7.23
C ASN A 41 -12.86 9.44 -6.12
N GLU A 42 -13.63 9.99 -5.21
CA GLU A 42 -13.08 10.79 -4.11
C GLU A 42 -12.70 9.96 -2.90
N TYR A 43 -12.88 8.64 -3.00
CA TYR A 43 -12.58 7.72 -1.91
C TYR A 43 -11.44 6.81 -2.30
N ILE A 44 -10.88 6.17 -1.31
CA ILE A 44 -10.00 5.04 -1.56
C ILE A 44 -10.58 3.85 -0.83
N LYS A 45 -10.29 2.66 -1.39
CA LYS A 45 -10.67 1.41 -0.77
C LYS A 45 -9.41 0.69 -0.37
N ILE A 46 -9.30 0.40 0.92
CA ILE A 46 -8.15 -0.30 1.46
C ILE A 46 -8.54 -1.75 1.65
N PHE A 47 -7.91 -2.62 0.88
CA PHE A 47 -8.22 -4.05 0.90
C PHE A 47 -7.30 -4.77 1.86
N LEU A 48 -7.89 -5.46 2.83
CA LEU A 48 -7.13 -6.15 3.86
C LEU A 48 -7.07 -7.65 3.57
N ASP A 49 -6.10 -8.30 4.19
CA ASP A 49 -5.90 -9.74 4.00
C ASP A 49 -7.12 -10.57 4.38
N ASN A 50 -7.88 -10.10 5.36
CA ASN A 50 -9.05 -10.86 5.84
C ASN A 50 -10.28 -10.61 5.00
N GLN A 51 -10.12 -10.03 3.82
CA GLN A 51 -11.20 -9.74 2.87
C GLN A 51 -12.02 -8.52 3.24
N GLU A 52 -11.68 -7.85 4.32
CA GLU A 52 -12.36 -6.60 4.66
C GLU A 52 -11.90 -5.48 3.74
N VAL A 53 -12.80 -4.55 3.49
CA VAL A 53 -12.49 -3.38 2.68
C VAL A 53 -12.87 -2.16 3.50
N ILE A 54 -11.91 -1.27 3.69
CA ILE A 54 -12.16 -0.04 4.43
C ILE A 54 -12.14 1.11 3.44
N THR A 55 -13.25 1.84 3.40
CA THR A 55 -13.39 2.96 2.48
C THR A 55 -13.23 4.24 3.25
N THR A 56 -12.40 5.14 2.76
CA THR A 56 -12.20 6.41 3.42
C THR A 56 -12.12 7.51 2.37
N PHE A 57 -12.58 8.70 2.74
CA PHE A 57 -12.61 9.86 1.86
C PHE A 57 -11.22 10.47 1.84
N MET A 58 -10.46 10.13 0.82
CA MET A 58 -9.06 10.53 0.74
C MET A 58 -8.57 10.24 -0.67
N ARG A 59 -7.57 10.97 -1.10
CA ARG A 59 -6.97 10.70 -2.40
C ARG A 59 -5.81 9.74 -2.23
N LEU A 60 -5.54 9.00 -3.29
CA LEU A 60 -4.45 8.03 -3.27
C LEU A 60 -3.12 8.69 -2.97
N LYS A 61 -2.91 9.88 -3.51
CA LYS A 61 -1.68 10.62 -3.24
C LYS A 61 -1.47 10.87 -1.76
N ASN A 62 -2.55 11.16 -1.05
CA ASN A 62 -2.43 11.50 0.35
C ASN A 62 -2.06 10.29 1.20
N ILE A 63 -2.68 9.14 0.91
CA ILE A 63 -2.33 7.97 1.69
C ILE A 63 -0.93 7.48 1.32
N GLU A 64 -0.54 7.69 0.07
CA GLU A 64 0.80 7.30 -0.35
C GLU A 64 1.86 7.96 0.52
N GLU A 65 1.62 9.18 0.92
CA GLU A 65 2.56 9.91 1.75
C GLU A 65 2.64 9.38 3.18
N LEU A 66 1.63 8.65 3.60
CA LEU A 66 1.62 8.06 4.93
C LEU A 66 2.27 6.68 4.98
N LEU A 67 2.47 6.06 3.85
CA LEU A 67 2.92 4.68 3.79
C LEU A 67 4.44 4.59 3.62
N PRO A 68 5.07 3.60 4.27
CA PRO A 68 6.52 3.42 4.09
C PRO A 68 6.85 3.02 2.66
N ALA A 69 7.79 3.73 2.07
CA ALA A 69 8.13 3.49 0.66
C ALA A 69 8.80 2.14 0.44
N GLY A 70 9.37 1.56 1.49
CA GLY A 70 9.99 0.25 1.35
C GLY A 70 9.00 -0.89 1.30
N ASP A 71 7.76 -0.64 1.76
CA ASP A 71 6.75 -1.68 1.84
C ASP A 71 5.61 -1.47 0.86
N PHE A 72 5.40 -0.25 0.41
CA PHE A 72 4.29 0.07 -0.47
C PHE A 72 4.78 0.81 -1.69
N MET A 73 4.16 0.56 -2.82
CA MET A 73 4.54 1.24 -4.04
C MET A 73 3.30 1.53 -4.87
N ARG A 74 3.24 2.74 -5.37
CA ARG A 74 2.20 3.08 -6.32
C ARG A 74 2.61 2.51 -7.66
N VAL A 75 1.76 1.67 -8.24
CA VAL A 75 2.08 0.97 -9.48
C VAL A 75 1.13 1.32 -10.60
N HIS A 76 0.16 2.18 -10.32
CA HIS A 76 -0.84 2.57 -11.31
C HIS A 76 -1.48 3.83 -10.77
N LYS A 77 -2.05 4.64 -11.66
CA LYS A 77 -2.68 5.86 -11.18
C LYS A 77 -3.80 5.58 -10.18
N SER A 78 -4.33 4.37 -10.20
CA SER A 78 -5.43 4.00 -9.31
C SER A 78 -5.06 2.96 -8.25
N PHE A 79 -3.82 2.51 -8.19
CA PHE A 79 -3.46 1.42 -7.28
C PHE A 79 -2.14 1.64 -6.57
N ILE A 80 -2.15 1.31 -5.27
CA ILE A 80 -0.93 1.17 -4.48
C ILE A 80 -0.94 -0.26 -3.96
N ILE A 81 0.19 -0.94 -4.03
CA ILE A 81 0.27 -2.32 -3.55
C ILE A 81 1.21 -2.42 -2.36
N ASN A 82 0.97 -3.44 -1.55
CA ASN A 82 1.90 -3.82 -0.51
C ASN A 82 2.91 -4.77 -1.17
N LEU A 83 4.16 -4.34 -1.24
CA LEU A 83 5.20 -5.12 -1.92
C LEU A 83 5.40 -6.49 -1.29
N ASN A 84 5.09 -6.63 -0.02
CA ASN A 84 5.25 -7.89 0.69
C ASN A 84 4.13 -8.88 0.40
N LYS A 85 3.12 -8.47 -0.35
CA LYS A 85 1.98 -9.33 -0.67
C LYS A 85 1.98 -9.80 -2.11
N ILE A 86 3.02 -9.50 -2.85
CA ILE A 86 3.10 -9.93 -4.25
C ILE A 86 3.31 -11.43 -4.30
N LEU A 87 2.42 -12.12 -4.99
CA LEU A 87 2.55 -13.56 -5.20
C LEU A 87 3.26 -13.89 -6.50
N ALA A 88 3.00 -13.11 -7.53
CA ALA A 88 3.58 -13.36 -8.83
C ALA A 88 3.46 -12.11 -9.68
N VAL A 89 4.32 -12.01 -10.68
CA VAL A 89 4.27 -10.90 -11.64
C VAL A 89 4.35 -11.51 -13.02
N ASP A 90 3.44 -11.13 -13.90
CA ASP A 90 3.40 -11.65 -15.25
C ASP A 90 2.97 -10.54 -16.20
N ARG A 91 3.87 -10.09 -17.05
CA ARG A 91 3.56 -9.12 -18.09
C ARG A 91 2.89 -7.86 -17.56
N ASN A 92 3.53 -7.21 -16.61
CA ASN A 92 2.99 -5.97 -16.05
C ASN A 92 1.69 -6.18 -15.30
N ARG A 93 1.43 -7.41 -14.84
CA ARG A 93 0.32 -7.70 -13.97
C ARG A 93 0.87 -8.25 -12.68
N ILE A 94 0.41 -7.69 -11.57
CA ILE A 94 0.89 -8.08 -10.25
C ILE A 94 -0.22 -8.87 -9.58
N PHE A 95 0.05 -10.12 -9.27
CA PHE A 95 -0.94 -10.99 -8.64
C PHE A 95 -0.79 -10.91 -7.13
N ILE A 96 -1.87 -10.49 -6.49
CA ILE A 96 -1.93 -10.38 -5.04
C ILE A 96 -2.52 -11.67 -4.45
N ASP A 97 -3.47 -12.26 -5.17
CA ASP A 97 -3.98 -13.56 -4.81
C ASP A 97 -4.31 -14.28 -6.11
N LYS A 98 -4.90 -15.45 -6.01
CA LYS A 98 -5.12 -16.25 -7.19
C LYS A 98 -6.11 -15.64 -8.17
N LYS A 99 -6.98 -14.77 -7.67
CA LYS A 99 -8.04 -14.21 -8.50
C LYS A 99 -7.84 -12.76 -8.86
N LYS A 100 -7.01 -12.05 -8.12
CA LYS A 100 -6.88 -10.62 -8.31
C LYS A 100 -5.52 -10.25 -8.82
N HIS A 101 -5.47 -9.52 -9.90
CA HIS A 101 -4.22 -8.95 -10.36
C HIS A 101 -4.39 -7.45 -10.54
N ILE A 102 -3.28 -6.74 -10.41
CA ILE A 102 -3.24 -5.30 -10.49
C ILE A 102 -2.32 -4.91 -11.63
N PRO A 103 -2.80 -4.10 -12.57
CA PRO A 103 -1.95 -3.71 -13.70
C PRO A 103 -0.92 -2.68 -13.28
N VAL A 104 0.23 -2.72 -13.93
CA VAL A 104 1.24 -1.70 -13.75
C VAL A 104 1.00 -0.65 -14.82
N GLY A 105 0.75 0.59 -14.40
CA GLY A 105 0.49 1.67 -15.34
C GLY A 105 1.75 2.06 -16.09
N GLU A 106 1.55 2.65 -17.25
CA GLU A 106 2.66 2.99 -18.13
C GLU A 106 3.71 3.86 -17.43
N GLN A 107 3.25 4.82 -16.66
CA GLN A 107 4.15 5.75 -15.99
C GLN A 107 4.90 5.12 -14.83
N TYR A 108 4.48 3.94 -14.41
CA TYR A 108 5.04 3.28 -13.23
C TYR A 108 5.89 2.07 -13.56
N LYS A 109 5.94 1.71 -14.85
CA LYS A 109 6.64 0.50 -15.25
C LYS A 109 8.13 0.55 -14.95
N GLU A 110 8.74 1.68 -15.20
CA GLU A 110 10.19 1.79 -15.02
C GLU A 110 10.57 1.61 -13.56
N ILE A 111 9.84 2.26 -12.67
CA ILE A 111 10.13 2.16 -11.25
C ILE A 111 9.87 0.75 -10.75
N PHE A 112 8.76 0.16 -11.17
CA PHE A 112 8.42 -1.18 -10.71
C PHE A 112 9.42 -2.22 -11.23
N ASN A 113 9.80 -2.10 -12.50
CA ASN A 113 10.74 -3.03 -13.07
C ASN A 113 12.11 -2.91 -12.40
N LYS A 114 12.51 -1.70 -12.06
CA LYS A 114 13.76 -1.52 -11.34
C LYS A 114 13.72 -2.21 -9.99
N TYR A 115 12.60 -2.09 -9.30
CA TYR A 115 12.42 -2.75 -8.02
C TYR A 115 12.55 -4.27 -8.17
N MET A 116 11.91 -4.82 -9.20
CA MET A 116 11.95 -6.25 -9.43
C MET A 116 13.36 -6.71 -9.80
N ASP A 117 14.05 -5.93 -10.61
CA ASP A 117 15.40 -6.26 -11.00
C ASP A 117 16.34 -6.28 -9.79
N ASP A 118 16.18 -5.33 -8.90
CA ASP A 118 17.00 -5.28 -7.70
C ASP A 118 16.80 -6.51 -6.84
N ILE A 119 15.54 -6.94 -6.71
CA ILE A 119 15.24 -8.13 -5.91
C ILE A 119 15.80 -9.38 -6.57
N PHE A 120 15.64 -9.48 -7.87
CA PHE A 120 16.17 -10.62 -8.62
C PHE A 120 17.67 -10.71 -8.45
N LEU A 121 18.36 -9.60 -8.56
CA LEU A 121 19.80 -9.59 -8.42
C LEU A 121 20.21 -10.04 -7.02
N ASN A 122 19.44 -9.63 -6.03
CA ASN A 122 19.78 -9.96 -4.65
C ASN A 122 19.50 -11.43 -4.30
N THR A 123 18.66 -12.10 -5.07
CA THR A 123 18.32 -13.47 -4.76
C THR A 123 19.16 -14.49 -5.52
N LYS A 124 20.00 -14.03 -6.38
CA LYS A 124 20.85 -14.93 -7.16
C LYS A 124 22.02 -15.47 -6.38
#